data_d0a104380937e503bdc92d604685a7c2
#
_entry.id   d0a104380937e503bdc92d604685a7c2
#
_cell.length_a   1.000
_cell.length_b   1.000
_cell.length_c   1.000
_cell.angle_alpha   90.00
_cell.angle_beta   90.00
_cell.angle_gamma   90.00
#
_symmetry.space_group_name_H-M   'P 1'
#
loop_
_entity.id
_entity.type
_entity.pdbx_description
1 polymer ?
#
loop_
_entity_poly.entity_id
_entity_poly.type
_entity_poly.pdbx_seq_one_letter_code
_entity_poly.pdbx_strand_id
1 'polypeptide(L)'
;MTNEPFTEETTGQIDPQNPFDNALENSAYRTDYRRFLPQILLPGFQIPLFPERDERRNIRRQMNTAGAGMLLGTLIAQLLFPLAVLLLLLCMDGTTASYFNGDQSGAVRTIMNSGIYMALHCLILAGSNVLVALLGCRRIRQPLGGLFRTTDFSGWKAFQYICIGIGLQYVAVLIYAVLKYVGQGLGMEFPEVSFDYFQTGQSTMLVLLYTCILAPITEELLFRGFLLKSLSVVSTRFGVIVTALLFGLMHGNVQQGILGVLVGLFLGKIVIRHNSLTPSILVHIALNTSSTLISVLLALLPENIGNCLLYTSPSPRD
;
A
#
# COMPACT_ATOMS: atom_id res chain seq x y z
N MET A 1 -8.64 32.06 44.89
CA MET A 1 -8.30 31.60 43.54
C MET A 1 -6.97 30.89 43.67
N THR A 2 -7.03 29.58 43.85
CA THR A 2 -5.87 28.70 44.07
C THR A 2 -5.27 28.38 42.69
N ASN A 3 -4.05 28.86 42.47
CA ASN A 3 -3.22 28.43 41.35
C ASN A 3 -2.82 26.96 41.59
N GLU A 4 -3.56 26.03 41.04
CA GLU A 4 -3.07 24.67 40.86
C GLU A 4 -1.96 24.71 39.79
N PRO A 5 -0.76 24.18 40.10
CA PRO A 5 0.25 24.03 39.05
C PRO A 5 -0.26 23.03 38.04
N PHE A 6 -0.34 23.44 36.77
CA PHE A 6 -0.56 22.54 35.67
C PHE A 6 0.47 21.42 35.77
N THR A 7 0.02 20.23 36.11
CA THR A 7 0.83 19.02 35.95
C THR A 7 1.20 18.94 34.47
N GLU A 8 2.50 19.01 34.18
CA GLU A 8 3.04 18.60 32.91
C GLU A 8 2.57 17.16 32.66
N GLU A 9 1.49 17.00 31.89
CA GLU A 9 1.23 15.74 31.24
C GLU A 9 2.51 15.38 30.50
N THR A 10 3.07 14.26 30.87
CA THR A 10 4.24 13.64 30.26
C THR A 10 4.12 13.72 28.75
N THR A 11 4.63 14.80 28.20
CA THR A 11 4.93 14.87 26.77
C THR A 11 5.98 13.81 26.56
N GLY A 12 5.56 12.65 26.05
CA GLY A 12 6.48 11.59 25.68
C GLY A 12 7.63 12.24 24.93
N GLN A 13 8.86 11.97 25.34
CA GLN A 13 10.03 12.53 24.71
C GLN A 13 9.94 12.28 23.20
N ILE A 14 9.68 13.35 22.45
CA ILE A 14 9.62 13.30 21.00
C ILE A 14 11.05 13.00 20.55
N ASP A 15 11.29 11.82 19.99
CA ASP A 15 12.58 11.54 19.36
C ASP A 15 12.65 12.33 18.03
N PRO A 16 13.45 13.39 17.94
CA PRO A 16 13.56 14.20 16.72
C PRO A 16 14.17 13.42 15.55
N GLN A 17 14.71 12.23 15.80
CA GLN A 17 15.25 11.34 14.78
C GLN A 17 14.21 10.31 14.31
N ASN A 18 13.06 10.21 14.98
CA ASN A 18 12.00 9.32 14.57
C ASN A 18 11.03 10.02 13.60
N PRO A 19 10.93 9.56 12.36
CA PRO A 19 10.09 10.22 11.35
C PRO A 19 8.61 10.18 11.66
N PHE A 20 8.15 9.25 12.53
CA PHE A 20 6.74 9.15 12.92
C PHE A 20 6.42 9.95 14.17
N ASP A 21 7.39 10.24 15.03
CA ASP A 21 7.24 11.21 16.12
C ASP A 21 7.09 12.62 15.56
N ASN A 22 7.81 12.95 14.49
CA ASN A 22 7.60 14.19 13.77
C ASN A 22 6.21 14.30 13.14
N ALA A 23 5.50 13.19 12.87
CA ALA A 23 4.10 13.23 12.46
C ALA A 23 3.17 13.63 13.60
N LEU A 24 3.51 13.22 14.83
CA LEU A 24 2.85 13.71 16.05
C LEU A 24 3.19 15.18 16.31
N GLU A 25 4.42 15.58 16.08
CA GLU A 25 4.85 16.97 16.14
C GLU A 25 4.18 17.80 15.06
N ASN A 26 4.06 17.28 13.84
CA ASN A 26 3.24 17.89 12.79
C ASN A 26 1.74 17.87 13.12
N SER A 27 1.25 16.91 13.92
CA SER A 27 -0.11 16.95 14.45
C SER A 27 -0.28 18.00 15.54
N ALA A 28 0.81 18.42 16.19
CA ALA A 28 0.84 19.55 17.10
C ALA A 28 0.77 20.92 16.40
N TYR A 29 0.88 20.98 15.07
CA TYR A 29 0.40 22.14 14.31
C TYR A 29 -1.11 22.38 14.46
N ARG A 30 -1.78 21.51 15.19
CA ARG A 30 -3.11 21.73 15.66
C ARG A 30 -3.09 22.68 16.85
N THR A 31 -3.02 23.95 16.58
CA THR A 31 -3.55 24.96 17.48
C THR A 31 -3.00 24.99 18.92
N ASP A 32 -2.02 24.18 19.31
CA ASP A 32 -1.42 24.35 20.62
C ASP A 32 -0.29 25.38 20.59
N TYR A 33 -0.69 26.63 20.43
CA TYR A 33 0.20 27.79 20.50
C TYR A 33 0.96 27.89 21.82
N ARG A 34 0.58 27.14 22.85
CA ARG A 34 1.29 27.07 24.12
C ARG A 34 2.74 26.59 23.97
N ARG A 35 3.04 25.80 22.93
CA ARG A 35 4.42 25.42 22.61
C ARG A 35 5.27 26.59 22.11
N PHE A 36 4.66 27.63 21.61
CA PHE A 36 5.38 28.84 21.20
C PHE A 36 5.66 29.82 22.35
N LEU A 37 4.91 29.72 23.46
CA LEU A 37 5.07 30.62 24.58
C LEU A 37 6.49 30.64 25.18
N PRO A 38 7.16 29.47 25.41
CA PRO A 38 8.56 29.50 25.88
C PRO A 38 9.53 30.09 24.88
N GLN A 39 9.25 29.93 23.59
CA GLN A 39 10.11 30.40 22.51
C GLN A 39 9.96 31.89 22.25
N ILE A 40 8.85 32.51 22.66
CA ILE A 40 8.62 33.95 22.60
C ILE A 40 9.61 34.72 23.48
N LEU A 41 10.07 34.06 24.54
CA LEU A 41 11.00 34.65 25.51
C LEU A 41 12.47 34.55 25.07
N LEU A 42 12.78 33.87 23.98
CA LEU A 42 14.14 33.74 23.46
C LEU A 42 14.50 34.89 22.51
N PRO A 43 15.66 35.53 22.69
CA PRO A 43 16.11 36.56 21.78
C PRO A 43 16.23 36.03 20.34
N GLY A 44 15.59 36.70 19.39
CA GLY A 44 15.61 36.32 17.98
C GLY A 44 14.49 35.38 17.49
N PHE A 45 13.60 34.93 18.38
CA PHE A 45 12.44 34.16 17.98
C PHE A 45 11.35 35.04 17.36
N GLN A 46 11.03 34.83 16.12
CA GLN A 46 9.93 35.52 15.44
C GLN A 46 8.67 34.67 15.49
N ILE A 47 7.65 35.14 16.20
CA ILE A 47 6.32 34.50 16.17
C ILE A 47 5.72 34.74 14.78
N PRO A 48 5.21 33.73 14.10
CA PRO A 48 4.45 33.93 12.88
C PRO A 48 3.27 34.85 13.16
N LEU A 49 3.10 35.90 12.39
CA LEU A 49 2.00 36.87 12.54
C LEU A 49 0.63 36.21 12.39
N PHE A 50 0.56 35.10 11.65
CA PHE A 50 -0.67 34.34 11.40
C PHE A 50 -0.38 32.84 11.48
N PRO A 51 -0.20 32.28 12.68
CA PRO A 51 0.13 30.86 12.85
C PRO A 51 -0.93 29.92 12.24
N GLU A 52 -2.22 30.24 12.35
CA GLU A 52 -3.28 29.45 11.71
C GLU A 52 -3.19 29.43 10.17
N ARG A 53 -2.74 30.51 9.57
CA ARG A 53 -2.54 30.60 8.12
C ARG A 53 -1.40 29.71 7.66
N ASP A 54 -0.32 29.68 8.43
CA ASP A 54 0.86 28.87 8.14
C ASP A 54 0.56 27.38 8.34
N GLU A 55 -0.22 27.03 9.36
CA GLU A 55 -0.72 25.67 9.58
C GLU A 55 -1.57 25.19 8.40
N ARG A 56 -2.59 25.97 8.02
CA ARG A 56 -3.44 25.64 6.86
C ARG A 56 -2.63 25.50 5.58
N ARG A 57 -1.62 26.35 5.39
CA ARG A 57 -0.72 26.28 4.23
C ARG A 57 0.11 25.00 4.24
N ASN A 58 0.62 24.60 5.40
CA ASN A 58 1.39 23.37 5.56
C ASN A 58 0.53 22.11 5.29
N ILE A 59 -0.65 22.05 5.90
CA ILE A 59 -1.62 20.95 5.67
C ILE A 59 -1.92 20.85 4.17
N ARG A 60 -2.32 21.95 3.53
CA ARG A 60 -2.61 21.99 2.10
C ARG A 60 -1.43 21.52 1.26
N ARG A 61 -0.20 21.97 1.60
CA ARG A 61 1.01 21.56 0.88
C ARG A 61 1.25 20.06 0.99
N GLN A 62 1.10 19.47 2.16
CA GLN A 62 1.32 18.04 2.37
C GLN A 62 0.24 17.19 1.70
N MET A 63 -1.02 17.57 1.82
CA MET A 63 -2.13 16.90 1.11
C MET A 63 -1.97 16.96 -0.41
N ASN A 64 -1.62 18.14 -0.95
CA ASN A 64 -1.37 18.28 -2.38
C ASN A 64 -0.16 17.45 -2.84
N THR A 65 0.88 17.35 -2.01
CA THR A 65 2.04 16.50 -2.31
C THR A 65 1.65 15.02 -2.34
N ALA A 66 0.82 14.56 -1.40
CA ALA A 66 0.30 13.20 -1.38
C ALA A 66 -0.56 12.91 -2.62
N GLY A 67 -1.51 13.79 -2.94
CA GLY A 67 -2.36 13.67 -4.13
C GLY A 67 -1.56 13.69 -5.44
N ALA A 68 -0.63 14.64 -5.57
CA ALA A 68 0.25 14.72 -6.73
C ALA A 68 1.13 13.48 -6.88
N GLY A 69 1.61 12.90 -5.78
CA GLY A 69 2.37 11.65 -5.78
C GLY A 69 1.54 10.49 -6.31
N MET A 70 0.30 10.32 -5.84
CA MET A 70 -0.60 9.27 -6.34
C MET A 70 -0.90 9.43 -7.83
N LEU A 71 -1.21 10.66 -8.28
CA LEU A 71 -1.43 10.95 -9.70
C LEU A 71 -0.19 10.65 -10.53
N LEU A 72 0.99 11.04 -10.07
CA LEU A 72 2.25 10.76 -10.77
C LEU A 72 2.47 9.25 -10.93
N GLY A 73 2.29 8.46 -9.88
CA GLY A 73 2.43 7.00 -9.94
C GLY A 73 1.45 6.37 -10.94
N THR A 74 0.20 6.81 -10.91
CA THR A 74 -0.84 6.35 -11.86
C THR A 74 -0.47 6.72 -13.31
N LEU A 75 -0.04 7.96 -13.55
CA LEU A 75 0.37 8.41 -14.89
C LEU A 75 1.58 7.64 -15.42
N ILE A 76 2.59 7.40 -14.57
CA ILE A 76 3.76 6.60 -14.94
C ILE A 76 3.32 5.20 -15.39
N ALA A 77 2.48 4.53 -14.60
CA ALA A 77 1.99 3.20 -14.95
C ALA A 77 1.18 3.22 -16.27
N GLN A 78 0.23 4.15 -16.41
CA GLN A 78 -0.62 4.27 -17.59
C GLN A 78 0.15 4.60 -18.87
N LEU A 79 1.29 5.27 -18.79
CA LEU A 79 2.13 5.57 -19.94
C LEU A 79 3.11 4.42 -20.24
N LEU A 80 3.72 3.84 -19.22
CA LEU A 80 4.77 2.84 -19.42
C LEU A 80 4.24 1.46 -19.80
N PHE A 81 3.06 1.03 -19.32
CA PHE A 81 2.50 -0.27 -19.69
C PHE A 81 2.17 -0.36 -21.18
N PRO A 82 1.39 0.55 -21.79
CA PRO A 82 1.15 0.51 -23.23
C PRO A 82 2.43 0.64 -24.05
N LEU A 83 3.40 1.46 -23.59
CA LEU A 83 4.68 1.59 -24.24
C LEU A 83 5.48 0.27 -24.23
N ALA A 84 5.48 -0.44 -23.09
CA ALA A 84 6.12 -1.76 -22.99
C ALA A 84 5.47 -2.78 -23.95
N VAL A 85 4.13 -2.80 -24.03
CA VAL A 85 3.41 -3.67 -24.98
C VAL A 85 3.76 -3.29 -26.43
N LEU A 86 3.79 -2.00 -26.77
CA LEU A 86 4.13 -1.53 -28.10
C LEU A 86 5.58 -1.91 -28.48
N LEU A 87 6.53 -1.70 -27.59
CA LEU A 87 7.93 -2.07 -27.83
C LEU A 87 8.09 -3.59 -28.04
N LEU A 88 7.42 -4.40 -27.22
CA LEU A 88 7.46 -5.86 -27.35
C LEU A 88 6.75 -6.33 -28.63
N LEU A 89 5.65 -5.67 -29.03
CA LEU A 89 4.98 -5.94 -30.29
C LEU A 89 5.94 -5.77 -31.49
N LEU A 90 6.80 -4.77 -31.42
CA LEU A 90 7.77 -4.47 -32.48
C LEU A 90 9.03 -5.36 -32.43
N CYS A 91 9.41 -5.83 -31.23
CA CYS A 91 10.67 -6.54 -31.00
C CYS A 91 10.53 -8.07 -30.94
N MET A 92 9.34 -8.61 -30.65
CA MET A 92 9.14 -10.05 -30.54
C MET A 92 8.77 -10.65 -31.90
N ASP A 93 9.48 -11.71 -32.27
CA ASP A 93 9.26 -12.40 -33.53
C ASP A 93 7.80 -12.91 -33.69
N GLY A 94 7.23 -12.65 -34.84
CA GLY A 94 5.88 -13.08 -35.21
C GLY A 94 4.72 -12.27 -34.62
N THR A 95 4.91 -11.52 -33.55
CA THR A 95 3.82 -10.75 -32.92
C THR A 95 3.34 -9.59 -33.80
N THR A 96 4.24 -8.90 -34.45
CA THR A 96 3.92 -7.83 -35.41
C THR A 96 3.10 -8.37 -36.59
N ALA A 97 3.52 -9.50 -37.17
CA ALA A 97 2.80 -10.13 -38.25
C ALA A 97 1.39 -10.61 -37.83
N SER A 98 1.25 -11.25 -36.70
CA SER A 98 -0.06 -11.66 -36.16
C SER A 98 -0.98 -10.46 -35.94
N TYR A 99 -0.46 -9.36 -35.39
CA TYR A 99 -1.24 -8.16 -35.10
C TYR A 99 -1.81 -7.55 -36.39
N PHE A 100 -0.98 -7.38 -37.44
CA PHE A 100 -1.40 -6.78 -38.71
C PHE A 100 -2.19 -7.75 -39.62
N ASN A 101 -2.07 -9.06 -39.41
CA ASN A 101 -2.87 -10.07 -40.11
C ASN A 101 -4.26 -10.29 -39.50
N GLY A 102 -4.65 -9.48 -38.52
CA GLY A 102 -5.99 -9.47 -37.91
C GLY A 102 -6.12 -10.20 -36.59
N ASP A 103 -5.08 -10.90 -36.09
CA ASP A 103 -5.07 -11.52 -34.76
C ASP A 103 -4.43 -10.61 -33.70
N GLN A 104 -5.05 -9.47 -33.50
CA GLN A 104 -4.56 -8.47 -32.50
C GLN A 104 -4.62 -9.01 -31.07
N SER A 105 -5.70 -9.70 -30.74
CA SER A 105 -5.88 -10.28 -29.39
C SER A 105 -4.86 -11.37 -29.07
N GLY A 106 -4.56 -12.25 -30.03
CA GLY A 106 -3.55 -13.30 -29.87
C GLY A 106 -2.14 -12.73 -29.75
N ALA A 107 -1.78 -11.73 -30.57
CA ALA A 107 -0.50 -11.05 -30.47
C ALA A 107 -0.30 -10.40 -29.10
N VAL A 108 -1.28 -9.63 -28.61
CA VAL A 108 -1.22 -8.97 -27.27
C VAL A 108 -1.16 -10.04 -26.17
N ARG A 109 -1.95 -11.09 -26.25
CA ARG A 109 -1.92 -12.19 -25.26
C ARG A 109 -0.54 -12.87 -25.22
N THR A 110 0.10 -13.10 -26.37
CA THR A 110 1.44 -13.67 -26.45
C THR A 110 2.46 -12.78 -25.74
N ILE A 111 2.38 -11.47 -25.95
CA ILE A 111 3.24 -10.49 -25.28
C ILE A 111 3.00 -10.54 -23.76
N MET A 112 1.76 -10.43 -23.32
CA MET A 112 1.39 -10.39 -21.89
C MET A 112 1.81 -11.66 -21.13
N ASN A 113 1.84 -12.82 -21.82
CA ASN A 113 2.30 -14.08 -21.25
C ASN A 113 3.83 -14.26 -21.31
N SER A 114 4.56 -13.33 -21.94
CA SER A 114 6.03 -13.42 -22.03
C SER A 114 6.70 -13.08 -20.70
N GLY A 115 7.79 -13.78 -20.37
CA GLY A 115 8.60 -13.47 -19.18
C GLY A 115 9.20 -12.06 -19.22
N ILE A 116 9.49 -11.53 -20.42
CA ILE A 116 10.02 -10.18 -20.59
C ILE A 116 8.97 -9.14 -20.20
N TYR A 117 7.73 -9.28 -20.69
CA TYR A 117 6.63 -8.38 -20.28
C TYR A 117 6.39 -8.44 -18.79
N MET A 118 6.39 -9.64 -18.21
CA MET A 118 6.21 -9.81 -16.77
C MET A 118 7.33 -9.13 -15.97
N ALA A 119 8.57 -9.25 -16.40
CA ALA A 119 9.71 -8.55 -15.76
C ALA A 119 9.55 -7.02 -15.86
N LEU A 120 9.19 -6.50 -17.04
CA LEU A 120 8.93 -5.06 -17.24
C LEU A 120 7.74 -4.59 -16.37
N HIS A 121 6.67 -5.37 -16.31
CA HIS A 121 5.50 -5.07 -15.48
C HIS A 121 5.89 -4.92 -14.00
N CYS A 122 6.60 -5.90 -13.44
CA CYS A 122 7.09 -5.85 -12.05
C CYS A 122 8.02 -4.64 -11.83
N LEU A 123 8.91 -4.35 -12.78
CA LEU A 123 9.85 -3.23 -12.72
C LEU A 123 9.12 -1.87 -12.76
N ILE A 124 8.12 -1.72 -13.63
CA ILE A 124 7.32 -0.50 -13.75
C ILE A 124 6.57 -0.23 -12.44
N LEU A 125 5.89 -1.24 -11.87
CA LEU A 125 5.15 -1.09 -10.63
C LEU A 125 6.08 -0.77 -9.45
N ALA A 126 7.10 -1.59 -9.22
CA ALA A 126 8.05 -1.36 -8.14
C ALA A 126 8.80 -0.03 -8.30
N GLY A 127 9.25 0.26 -9.52
CA GLY A 127 9.98 1.49 -9.83
C GLY A 127 9.13 2.74 -9.66
N SER A 128 7.86 2.73 -10.07
CA SER A 128 6.94 3.85 -9.86
C SER A 128 6.68 4.09 -8.37
N ASN A 129 6.42 3.03 -7.58
CA ASN A 129 6.22 3.14 -6.14
C ASN A 129 7.45 3.75 -5.44
N VAL A 130 8.64 3.25 -5.75
CA VAL A 130 9.90 3.76 -5.18
C VAL A 130 10.14 5.20 -5.60
N LEU A 131 10.00 5.52 -6.88
CA LEU A 131 10.21 6.87 -7.40
C LEU A 131 9.28 7.89 -6.72
N VAL A 132 7.98 7.58 -6.66
CA VAL A 132 6.99 8.46 -6.02
C VAL A 132 7.28 8.62 -4.52
N ALA A 133 7.63 7.52 -3.83
CA ALA A 133 7.98 7.57 -2.42
C ALA A 133 9.23 8.43 -2.17
N LEU A 134 10.28 8.27 -2.99
CA LEU A 134 11.52 9.06 -2.87
C LEU A 134 11.28 10.55 -3.12
N LEU A 135 10.58 10.89 -4.19
CA LEU A 135 10.25 12.27 -4.53
C LEU A 135 9.33 12.90 -3.46
N GLY A 136 8.34 12.13 -3.01
CA GLY A 136 7.42 12.54 -1.96
C GLY A 136 8.12 12.78 -0.64
N CYS A 137 8.94 11.84 -0.16
CA CYS A 137 9.73 11.99 1.07
C CYS A 137 10.68 13.19 1.00
N ARG A 138 11.36 13.40 -0.14
CA ARG A 138 12.18 14.61 -0.34
C ARG A 138 11.36 15.89 -0.23
N ARG A 139 10.17 15.91 -0.83
CA ARG A 139 9.28 17.08 -0.83
C ARG A 139 8.76 17.44 0.56
N ILE A 140 8.48 16.43 1.40
CA ILE A 140 8.07 16.64 2.80
C ILE A 140 9.24 16.70 3.77
N ARG A 141 10.48 16.65 3.28
CA ARG A 141 11.74 16.67 4.06
C ARG A 141 11.88 15.50 5.03
N GLN A 142 11.38 14.32 4.65
CA GLN A 142 11.46 13.12 5.47
C GLN A 142 12.73 12.32 5.13
N PRO A 143 13.64 12.08 6.10
CA PRO A 143 14.82 11.27 5.87
C PRO A 143 14.46 9.78 5.77
N LEU A 144 14.90 9.11 4.71
CA LEU A 144 14.57 7.69 4.46
C LEU A 144 15.18 6.75 5.51
N GLY A 145 16.41 6.99 5.93
CA GLY A 145 17.09 6.13 6.91
C GLY A 145 16.40 6.07 8.26
N GLY A 146 15.65 7.11 8.63
CA GLY A 146 14.86 7.13 9.85
C GLY A 146 13.62 6.24 9.80
N LEU A 147 13.09 5.93 8.59
CA LEU A 147 11.88 5.13 8.43
C LEU A 147 12.03 3.66 8.88
N PHE A 148 13.26 3.16 8.95
CA PHE A 148 13.55 1.75 9.23
C PHE A 148 14.08 1.49 10.65
N ARG A 149 14.20 2.53 11.48
CA ARG A 149 14.65 2.37 12.87
C ARG A 149 13.56 1.74 13.71
N THR A 150 13.88 0.65 14.39
CA THR A 150 12.96 -0.08 15.26
C THR A 150 13.63 -0.32 16.60
N THR A 151 12.99 0.08 17.69
CA THR A 151 13.52 -0.12 19.05
C THR A 151 12.83 -1.26 19.79
N ASP A 152 11.57 -1.61 19.44
CA ASP A 152 10.69 -2.38 20.31
C ASP A 152 9.94 -3.51 19.59
N PHE A 153 10.57 -4.16 18.61
CA PHE A 153 9.96 -5.22 17.81
C PHE A 153 10.64 -6.57 18.04
N SER A 154 9.91 -7.53 18.61
CA SER A 154 10.38 -8.89 18.85
C SER A 154 9.76 -9.89 17.86
N GLY A 155 10.42 -11.04 17.69
CA GLY A 155 9.90 -12.14 16.86
C GLY A 155 8.52 -12.63 17.32
N TRP A 156 8.24 -12.60 18.63
CA TRP A 156 6.92 -12.95 19.17
C TRP A 156 5.83 -11.95 18.75
N LYS A 157 6.12 -10.66 18.76
CA LYS A 157 5.20 -9.63 18.24
C LYS A 157 4.98 -9.80 16.74
N ALA A 158 6.03 -10.13 15.97
CA ALA A 158 5.90 -10.45 14.56
C ALA A 158 4.94 -11.60 14.32
N PHE A 159 5.12 -12.72 15.03
CA PHE A 159 4.23 -13.88 14.95
C PHE A 159 2.78 -13.53 15.27
N GLN A 160 2.53 -12.79 16.35
CA GLN A 160 1.17 -12.35 16.70
C GLN A 160 0.54 -11.49 15.58
N TYR A 161 1.29 -10.55 15.01
CA TYR A 161 0.78 -9.72 13.91
C TYR A 161 0.52 -10.53 12.64
N ILE A 162 1.35 -11.50 12.31
CA ILE A 162 1.13 -12.40 11.18
C ILE A 162 -0.15 -13.21 11.39
N CYS A 163 -0.36 -13.79 12.58
CA CYS A 163 -1.60 -14.52 12.89
C CYS A 163 -2.85 -13.64 12.76
N ILE A 164 -2.81 -12.41 13.30
CA ILE A 164 -3.90 -11.45 13.17
C ILE A 164 -4.14 -11.10 11.70
N GLY A 165 -3.07 -10.85 10.95
CA GLY A 165 -3.15 -10.50 9.53
C GLY A 165 -3.74 -11.64 8.68
N ILE A 166 -3.36 -12.89 8.93
CA ILE A 166 -3.96 -14.06 8.29
C ILE A 166 -5.46 -14.14 8.63
N GLY A 167 -5.83 -13.92 9.89
CA GLY A 167 -7.24 -13.84 10.28
C GLY A 167 -8.01 -12.76 9.50
N LEU A 168 -7.41 -11.58 9.28
CA LEU A 168 -8.01 -10.52 8.47
C LEU A 168 -8.17 -10.90 7.00
N GLN A 169 -7.28 -11.73 6.43
CA GLN A 169 -7.43 -12.24 5.07
C GLN A 169 -8.70 -13.09 4.94
N TYR A 170 -8.95 -14.00 5.91
CA TYR A 170 -10.20 -14.81 5.91
C TYR A 170 -11.45 -13.94 6.13
N VAL A 171 -11.38 -12.92 6.98
CA VAL A 171 -12.48 -11.97 7.15
C VAL A 171 -12.76 -11.23 5.83
N ALA A 172 -11.74 -10.82 5.09
CA ALA A 172 -11.91 -10.19 3.78
C ALA A 172 -12.58 -11.10 2.77
N VAL A 173 -12.16 -12.37 2.73
CA VAL A 173 -12.79 -13.41 1.86
C VAL A 173 -14.27 -13.59 2.21
N LEU A 174 -14.61 -13.67 3.50
CA LEU A 174 -16.01 -13.79 3.95
C LEU A 174 -16.83 -12.55 3.56
N ILE A 175 -16.33 -11.35 3.77
CA ILE A 175 -17.00 -10.09 3.37
C ILE A 175 -17.25 -10.11 1.85
N TYR A 176 -16.23 -10.47 1.06
CA TYR A 176 -16.37 -10.56 -0.39
C TYR A 176 -17.40 -11.60 -0.82
N ALA A 177 -17.40 -12.80 -0.19
CA ALA A 177 -18.38 -13.85 -0.49
C ALA A 177 -19.83 -13.39 -0.23
N VAL A 178 -20.07 -12.70 0.88
CA VAL A 178 -21.38 -12.12 1.21
C VAL A 178 -21.77 -11.05 0.18
N LEU A 179 -20.86 -10.15 -0.16
CA LEU A 179 -21.11 -9.11 -1.17
C LEU A 179 -21.38 -9.70 -2.55
N LYS A 180 -20.63 -10.72 -2.96
CA LYS A 180 -20.84 -11.43 -4.22
C LYS A 180 -22.22 -12.11 -4.24
N TYR A 181 -22.58 -12.82 -3.19
CA TYR A 181 -23.88 -13.48 -3.07
C TYR A 181 -25.06 -12.47 -3.17
N VAL A 182 -25.02 -11.41 -2.39
CA VAL A 182 -26.07 -10.37 -2.40
C VAL A 182 -26.10 -9.65 -3.76
N GLY A 183 -24.96 -9.29 -4.30
CA GLY A 183 -24.85 -8.59 -5.59
C GLY A 183 -25.36 -9.43 -6.76
N GLN A 184 -25.05 -10.75 -6.79
CA GLN A 184 -25.59 -11.67 -7.79
C GLN A 184 -27.11 -11.76 -7.69
N GLY A 185 -27.67 -11.77 -6.48
CA GLY A 185 -29.12 -11.70 -6.25
C GLY A 185 -29.77 -10.41 -6.78
N LEU A 186 -28.99 -9.33 -6.93
CA LEU A 186 -29.40 -8.06 -7.52
C LEU A 186 -29.06 -7.94 -9.02
N GLY A 187 -28.59 -9.02 -9.67
CA GLY A 187 -28.21 -9.02 -11.08
C GLY A 187 -26.85 -8.38 -11.40
N MET A 188 -25.99 -8.21 -10.39
CA MET A 188 -24.61 -7.69 -10.60
C MET A 188 -23.67 -8.84 -10.99
N GLU A 189 -22.82 -8.58 -11.99
CA GLU A 189 -21.74 -9.49 -12.36
C GLU A 189 -20.47 -9.15 -11.58
N PHE A 190 -19.83 -10.17 -11.02
CA PHE A 190 -18.53 -10.05 -10.36
C PHE A 190 -17.49 -10.76 -11.21
N PRO A 191 -16.54 -10.03 -11.83
CA PRO A 191 -15.50 -10.66 -12.61
C PRO A 191 -14.66 -11.59 -11.73
N GLU A 192 -14.41 -12.80 -12.22
CA GLU A 192 -13.50 -13.72 -11.54
C GLU A 192 -12.06 -13.24 -11.71
N VAL A 193 -11.34 -13.21 -10.60
CA VAL A 193 -9.90 -12.92 -10.63
C VAL A 193 -9.18 -14.21 -10.95
N SER A 194 -8.80 -14.42 -12.22
CA SER A 194 -8.00 -15.58 -12.61
C SER A 194 -6.53 -15.35 -12.23
N PHE A 195 -5.93 -16.33 -11.58
CA PHE A 195 -4.51 -16.36 -11.25
C PHE A 195 -3.70 -17.15 -12.29
N ASP A 196 -4.01 -16.97 -13.58
CA ASP A 196 -3.36 -17.69 -14.68
C ASP A 196 -1.85 -17.44 -14.82
N TYR A 197 -1.32 -16.50 -14.04
CA TYR A 197 0.10 -16.15 -14.00
C TYR A 197 1.03 -17.31 -13.60
N PHE A 198 0.51 -18.36 -12.99
CA PHE A 198 1.29 -19.50 -12.55
C PHE A 198 1.46 -20.59 -13.62
N GLN A 199 0.90 -20.42 -14.81
CA GLN A 199 0.91 -21.48 -15.84
C GLN A 199 2.18 -21.55 -16.69
N THR A 200 3.05 -20.54 -16.67
CA THR A 200 4.28 -20.54 -17.48
C THR A 200 5.53 -20.51 -16.59
N GLY A 201 6.24 -21.62 -16.49
CA GLY A 201 7.31 -21.89 -15.52
C GLY A 201 8.42 -20.84 -15.37
N GLN A 202 8.78 -20.08 -16.41
CA GLN A 202 9.82 -19.05 -16.30
C GLN A 202 9.33 -17.73 -15.69
N SER A 203 8.10 -17.34 -15.91
CA SER A 203 7.50 -16.14 -15.33
C SER A 203 7.08 -16.32 -13.88
N THR A 204 6.81 -17.57 -13.46
CA THR A 204 6.34 -17.89 -12.10
C THR A 204 7.33 -17.40 -11.03
N MET A 205 8.63 -17.64 -11.20
CA MET A 205 9.64 -17.22 -10.22
C MET A 205 9.71 -15.70 -10.07
N LEU A 206 9.62 -14.96 -11.17
CA LEU A 206 9.60 -13.50 -11.16
C LEU A 206 8.34 -12.96 -10.45
N VAL A 207 7.18 -13.55 -10.74
CA VAL A 207 5.92 -13.20 -10.08
C VAL A 207 5.98 -13.47 -8.59
N LEU A 208 6.51 -14.63 -8.18
CA LEU A 208 6.67 -14.98 -6.77
C LEU A 208 7.60 -13.99 -6.05
N LEU A 209 8.76 -13.71 -6.63
CA LEU A 209 9.72 -12.75 -6.06
C LEU A 209 9.11 -11.36 -5.93
N TYR A 210 8.40 -10.92 -6.98
CA TYR A 210 7.72 -9.63 -6.95
C TYR A 210 6.61 -9.61 -5.90
N THR A 211 5.66 -10.53 -5.97
CA THR A 211 4.45 -10.52 -5.13
C THR A 211 4.77 -10.74 -3.66
N CYS A 212 5.70 -11.66 -3.35
CA CYS A 212 5.99 -12.00 -1.96
C CYS A 212 6.96 -11.01 -1.30
N ILE A 213 7.86 -10.38 -2.05
CA ILE A 213 8.95 -9.60 -1.47
C ILE A 213 8.97 -8.16 -1.97
N LEU A 214 9.09 -7.96 -3.29
CA LEU A 214 9.36 -6.64 -3.85
C LEU A 214 8.16 -5.70 -3.76
N ALA A 215 6.96 -6.19 -4.06
CA ALA A 215 5.73 -5.41 -3.95
C ALA A 215 5.49 -4.96 -2.50
N PRO A 216 5.48 -5.83 -1.46
CA PRO A 216 5.34 -5.41 -0.08
C PRO A 216 6.33 -4.31 0.34
N ILE A 217 7.60 -4.43 -0.02
CA ILE A 217 8.62 -3.44 0.34
C ILE A 217 8.30 -2.08 -0.31
N THR A 218 8.04 -2.07 -1.61
CA THR A 218 7.83 -0.82 -2.36
C THR A 218 6.49 -0.18 -2.03
N GLU A 219 5.47 -0.96 -1.75
CA GLU A 219 4.15 -0.50 -1.31
C GLU A 219 4.21 0.09 0.10
N GLU A 220 4.88 -0.55 1.05
CA GLU A 220 5.06 0.03 2.38
C GLU A 220 5.85 1.34 2.32
N LEU A 221 6.86 1.42 1.47
CA LEU A 221 7.62 2.66 1.28
C LEU A 221 6.72 3.79 0.74
N LEU A 222 5.86 3.50 -0.24
CA LEU A 222 4.91 4.46 -0.80
C LEU A 222 3.82 4.83 0.20
N PHE A 223 3.08 3.82 0.71
CA PHE A 223 1.87 4.06 1.51
C PHE A 223 2.18 4.48 2.93
N ARG A 224 3.17 3.86 3.60
CA ARG A 224 3.46 4.12 5.01
C ARG A 224 4.66 5.06 5.18
N GLY A 225 5.65 4.96 4.31
CA GLY A 225 6.81 5.86 4.32
C GLY A 225 6.49 7.28 3.87
N PHE A 226 5.71 7.43 2.80
CA PHE A 226 5.38 8.73 2.23
C PHE A 226 3.94 9.18 2.52
N LEU A 227 2.92 8.45 2.04
CA LEU A 227 1.53 8.92 2.08
C LEU A 227 1.00 9.03 3.51
N LEU A 228 1.18 8.00 4.35
CA LEU A 228 0.77 8.04 5.75
C LEU A 228 1.41 9.21 6.47
N LYS A 229 2.70 9.44 6.25
CA LYS A 229 3.43 10.56 6.85
C LYS A 229 2.85 11.91 6.42
N SER A 230 2.59 12.09 5.11
CA SER A 230 2.00 13.32 4.58
C SER A 230 0.60 13.59 5.11
N LEU A 231 -0.25 12.56 5.19
CA LEU A 231 -1.65 12.71 5.59
C LEU A 231 -1.83 12.78 7.10
N SER A 232 -0.86 12.27 7.87
CA SER A 232 -0.87 12.37 9.34
C SER A 232 -0.72 13.79 9.86
N VAL A 233 -0.37 14.76 9.01
CA VAL A 233 -0.41 16.18 9.36
C VAL A 233 -1.81 16.65 9.78
N VAL A 234 -2.88 16.03 9.25
CA VAL A 234 -4.26 16.30 9.66
C VAL A 234 -4.59 15.57 10.95
N SER A 235 -4.43 14.27 10.97
CA SER A 235 -4.43 13.38 12.14
C SER A 235 -3.89 12.02 11.77
N THR A 236 -3.30 11.36 12.74
CA THR A 236 -2.82 9.98 12.58
C THR A 236 -3.96 9.04 12.16
N ARG A 237 -5.15 9.18 12.75
CA ARG A 237 -6.34 8.40 12.36
C ARG A 237 -6.74 8.65 10.92
N PHE A 238 -6.79 9.92 10.51
CA PHE A 238 -7.08 10.30 9.13
C PHE A 238 -6.05 9.71 8.16
N GLY A 239 -4.76 9.85 8.47
CA GLY A 239 -3.69 9.28 7.66
C GLY A 239 -3.83 7.76 7.48
N VAL A 240 -4.06 7.02 8.55
CA VAL A 240 -4.23 5.55 8.51
C VAL A 240 -5.45 5.15 7.67
N ILE A 241 -6.60 5.80 7.88
CA ILE A 241 -7.84 5.47 7.15
C ILE A 241 -7.69 5.77 5.65
N VAL A 242 -7.24 6.98 5.31
CA VAL A 242 -7.13 7.38 3.90
C VAL A 242 -6.10 6.54 3.16
N THR A 243 -4.92 6.28 3.76
CA THR A 243 -3.92 5.43 3.11
C THR A 243 -4.37 3.98 2.96
N ALA A 244 -5.17 3.45 3.88
CA ALA A 244 -5.74 2.11 3.76
C ALA A 244 -6.79 2.05 2.63
N LEU A 245 -7.66 3.07 2.51
CA LEU A 245 -8.61 3.17 1.40
C LEU A 245 -7.89 3.27 0.05
N LEU A 246 -6.89 4.14 -0.07
CA LEU A 246 -6.08 4.27 -1.29
C LEU A 246 -5.35 2.97 -1.63
N PHE A 247 -4.83 2.27 -0.61
CA PHE A 247 -4.16 0.97 -0.78
C PHE A 247 -5.12 -0.09 -1.33
N GLY A 248 -6.34 -0.18 -0.80
CA GLY A 248 -7.36 -1.08 -1.35
C GLY A 248 -7.76 -0.70 -2.78
N LEU A 249 -8.02 0.58 -3.05
CA LEU A 249 -8.43 1.06 -4.38
C LEU A 249 -7.36 0.81 -5.46
N MET A 250 -6.07 0.87 -5.10
CA MET A 250 -4.98 0.61 -6.03
C MET A 250 -5.01 -0.79 -6.66
N HIS A 251 -5.63 -1.76 -6.00
CA HIS A 251 -5.70 -3.14 -6.49
C HIS A 251 -6.68 -3.34 -7.66
N GLY A 252 -7.56 -2.38 -7.94
CA GLY A 252 -8.41 -2.35 -9.13
C GLY A 252 -9.52 -3.40 -9.20
N ASN A 253 -9.67 -4.25 -8.18
CA ASN A 253 -10.77 -5.21 -8.08
C ASN A 253 -11.33 -5.26 -6.65
N VAL A 254 -12.62 -5.65 -6.53
CA VAL A 254 -13.35 -5.58 -5.27
C VAL A 254 -12.78 -6.53 -4.21
N GLN A 255 -12.41 -7.75 -4.61
CA GLN A 255 -11.90 -8.77 -3.68
C GLN A 255 -10.60 -8.32 -3.01
N GLN A 256 -9.62 -7.95 -3.82
CA GLN A 256 -8.33 -7.46 -3.32
C GLN A 256 -8.47 -6.07 -2.68
N GLY A 257 -9.44 -5.26 -3.13
CA GLY A 257 -9.75 -3.96 -2.54
C GLY A 257 -10.19 -4.06 -1.09
N ILE A 258 -11.11 -4.97 -0.78
CA ILE A 258 -11.57 -5.24 0.60
C ILE A 258 -10.39 -5.71 1.46
N LEU A 259 -9.63 -6.68 0.96
CA LEU A 259 -8.43 -7.18 1.64
C LEU A 259 -7.42 -6.06 1.87
N GLY A 260 -7.13 -5.27 0.84
CA GLY A 260 -6.20 -4.16 0.89
C GLY A 260 -6.59 -3.10 1.93
N VAL A 261 -7.89 -2.77 2.05
CA VAL A 261 -8.36 -1.83 3.09
C VAL A 261 -8.13 -2.42 4.49
N LEU A 262 -8.54 -3.67 4.75
CA LEU A 262 -8.41 -4.28 6.09
C LEU A 262 -6.95 -4.44 6.50
N VAL A 263 -6.13 -5.02 5.62
CA VAL A 263 -4.68 -5.16 5.84
C VAL A 263 -4.03 -3.78 5.91
N GLY A 264 -4.47 -2.85 5.08
CA GLY A 264 -4.01 -1.47 5.06
C GLY A 264 -4.17 -0.73 6.39
N LEU A 265 -5.33 -0.85 7.01
CA LEU A 265 -5.62 -0.33 8.34
C LEU A 265 -4.72 -0.98 9.40
N PHE A 266 -4.52 -2.28 9.30
CA PHE A 266 -3.73 -3.05 10.24
C PHE A 266 -2.24 -2.68 10.16
N LEU A 267 -1.65 -2.70 8.97
CA LEU A 267 -0.25 -2.32 8.74
C LEU A 267 0.01 -0.85 9.12
N GLY A 268 -0.92 0.06 8.82
CA GLY A 268 -0.83 1.45 9.23
C GLY A 268 -0.75 1.60 10.75
N LYS A 269 -1.55 0.83 11.51
CA LYS A 269 -1.48 0.81 12.98
C LYS A 269 -0.16 0.25 13.49
N ILE A 270 0.39 -0.79 12.85
CA ILE A 270 1.71 -1.36 13.20
C ILE A 270 2.79 -0.28 13.05
N VAL A 271 2.81 0.42 11.91
CA VAL A 271 3.79 1.48 11.65
C VAL A 271 3.71 2.59 12.70
N ILE A 272 2.51 3.06 13.03
CA ILE A 272 2.35 4.11 14.05
C ILE A 272 2.80 3.60 15.44
N ARG A 273 2.49 2.35 15.78
CA ARG A 273 2.85 1.79 17.08
C ARG A 273 4.37 1.62 17.28
N HIS A 274 5.08 1.23 16.21
CA HIS A 274 6.52 0.93 16.27
C HIS A 274 7.39 2.06 15.72
N ASN A 275 6.79 3.13 15.21
CA ASN A 275 7.51 4.23 14.57
C ASN A 275 8.50 3.77 13.48
N SER A 276 8.18 2.69 12.77
CA SER A 276 9.08 2.06 11.82
C SER A 276 8.33 1.31 10.74
N LEU A 277 8.88 1.27 9.53
CA LEU A 277 8.39 0.46 8.42
C LEU A 277 8.78 -1.02 8.54
N THR A 278 9.87 -1.33 9.23
CA THR A 278 10.39 -2.71 9.30
C THR A 278 9.35 -3.72 9.78
N PRO A 279 8.59 -3.48 10.87
CA PRO A 279 7.56 -4.41 11.30
C PRO A 279 6.44 -4.61 10.27
N SER A 280 5.96 -3.54 9.63
CA SER A 280 4.89 -3.64 8.64
C SER A 280 5.36 -4.35 7.37
N ILE A 281 6.57 -4.09 6.91
CA ILE A 281 7.17 -4.79 5.76
C ILE A 281 7.26 -6.30 6.03
N LEU A 282 7.79 -6.71 7.19
CA LEU A 282 7.92 -8.12 7.53
C LEU A 282 6.57 -8.82 7.61
N VAL A 283 5.58 -8.19 8.24
CA VAL A 283 4.23 -8.72 8.30
C VAL A 283 3.60 -8.78 6.92
N HIS A 284 3.73 -7.75 6.10
CA HIS A 284 3.19 -7.69 4.73
C HIS A 284 3.80 -8.79 3.84
N ILE A 285 5.12 -8.97 3.87
CA ILE A 285 5.82 -10.08 3.20
C ILE A 285 5.22 -11.44 3.62
N ALA A 286 5.05 -11.65 4.92
CA ALA A 286 4.50 -12.91 5.42
C ALA A 286 3.06 -13.14 4.96
N LEU A 287 2.22 -12.08 4.94
CA LEU A 287 0.84 -12.17 4.46
C LEU A 287 0.76 -12.48 2.97
N ASN A 288 1.53 -11.80 2.13
CA ASN A 288 1.56 -12.08 0.69
C ASN A 288 2.12 -13.46 0.40
N THR A 289 3.18 -13.87 1.11
CA THR A 289 3.75 -15.21 0.96
C THR A 289 2.75 -16.29 1.38
N SER A 290 2.01 -16.11 2.48
CA SER A 290 0.99 -17.08 2.92
C SER A 290 -0.15 -17.23 1.90
N SER A 291 -0.67 -16.13 1.38
CA SER A 291 -1.72 -16.14 0.34
C SER A 291 -1.24 -16.83 -0.93
N THR A 292 -0.03 -16.48 -1.39
CA THR A 292 0.57 -17.03 -2.59
C THR A 292 0.83 -18.53 -2.43
N LEU A 293 1.36 -18.94 -1.27
CA LEU A 293 1.59 -20.37 -0.97
C LEU A 293 0.29 -21.18 -0.99
N ILE A 294 -0.77 -20.65 -0.38
CA ILE A 294 -2.09 -21.27 -0.41
C ILE A 294 -2.59 -21.41 -1.85
N SER A 295 -2.49 -20.35 -2.66
CA SER A 295 -2.90 -20.36 -4.06
C SER A 295 -2.14 -21.41 -4.89
N VAL A 296 -0.81 -21.50 -4.69
CA VAL A 296 0.03 -22.50 -5.37
C VAL A 296 -0.34 -23.92 -4.92
N LEU A 297 -0.52 -24.15 -3.62
CA LEU A 297 -0.91 -25.45 -3.09
C LEU A 297 -2.27 -25.88 -3.64
N LEU A 298 -3.26 -24.98 -3.70
CA LEU A 298 -4.58 -25.27 -4.27
C LEU A 298 -4.50 -25.59 -5.76
N ALA A 299 -3.63 -24.90 -6.52
CA ALA A 299 -3.42 -25.17 -7.94
C ALA A 299 -2.73 -26.52 -8.22
N LEU A 300 -1.99 -27.07 -7.25
CA LEU A 300 -1.37 -28.40 -7.33
C LEU A 300 -2.30 -29.54 -6.94
N LEU A 301 -3.45 -29.25 -6.35
CA LEU A 301 -4.42 -30.28 -5.99
C LEU A 301 -5.21 -30.73 -7.23
N PRO A 302 -5.62 -32.03 -7.31
CA PRO A 302 -6.55 -32.48 -8.33
C PRO A 302 -7.83 -31.63 -8.37
N GLU A 303 -8.34 -31.35 -9.56
CA GLU A 303 -9.50 -30.45 -9.78
C GLU A 303 -10.70 -30.76 -8.89
N ASN A 304 -10.98 -32.04 -8.64
CA ASN A 304 -12.06 -32.47 -7.75
C ASN A 304 -11.87 -32.05 -6.30
N ILE A 305 -10.63 -31.99 -5.80
CA ILE A 305 -10.31 -31.55 -4.43
C ILE A 305 -10.14 -30.00 -4.39
N GLY A 306 -9.49 -29.44 -5.39
CA GLY A 306 -9.34 -28.00 -5.53
C GLY A 306 -10.70 -27.29 -5.60
N ASN A 307 -11.60 -27.79 -6.40
CA ASN A 307 -12.97 -27.27 -6.51
C ASN A 307 -13.76 -27.42 -5.21
N CYS A 308 -13.61 -28.52 -4.47
CA CYS A 308 -14.28 -28.72 -3.18
C CYS A 308 -13.82 -27.71 -2.12
N LEU A 309 -12.55 -27.32 -2.14
CA LEU A 309 -11.97 -26.34 -1.19
C LEU A 309 -12.22 -24.88 -1.60
N LEU A 310 -12.29 -24.61 -2.92
CA LEU A 310 -12.52 -23.26 -3.46
C LEU A 310 -14.02 -22.94 -3.61
N TYR A 311 -14.84 -23.95 -3.89
CA TYR A 311 -16.28 -23.82 -4.15
C TYR A 311 -17.08 -24.60 -3.09
N THR A 312 -17.32 -24.00 -1.95
CA THR A 312 -18.42 -24.37 -1.07
C THR A 312 -19.77 -23.81 -1.57
N SER A 313 -19.88 -23.43 -2.85
CA SER A 313 -21.13 -23.05 -3.47
C SER A 313 -21.68 -24.23 -4.28
N PRO A 314 -22.92 -24.67 -4.03
CA PRO A 314 -23.57 -25.60 -4.94
C PRO A 314 -23.69 -24.96 -6.32
N SER A 315 -23.11 -25.60 -7.32
CA SER A 315 -23.41 -25.31 -8.72
C SER A 315 -24.93 -25.38 -8.89
N PRO A 316 -25.60 -24.39 -9.47
CA PRO A 316 -26.97 -24.61 -9.91
C PRO A 316 -26.91 -25.66 -11.00
N ARG A 317 -27.30 -26.87 -10.66
CA ARG A 317 -27.65 -27.88 -11.66
C ARG A 317 -29.04 -27.52 -12.12
N ASP A 318 -29.14 -27.30 -13.43
CA ASP A 318 -30.29 -27.39 -14.32
C ASP A 318 -31.54 -26.58 -13.96
#